data_8a23975513bec98319e8f133bc555862
#
_entry.id   8a23975513bec98319e8f133bc555862
#
_cell.length_a   1.000
_cell.length_b   1.000
_cell.length_c   1.000
_cell.angle_alpha   90.00
_cell.angle_beta   90.00
_cell.angle_gamma   90.00
#
_symmetry.space_group_name_H-M   'P 1'
#
loop_
_entity.id
_entity.type
_entity.pdbx_description
1 polymer ?
#
loop_
_entity_poly.entity_id
_entity_poly.type
_entity_poly.pdbx_seq_one_letter_code
_entity_poly.pdbx_strand_id
1 'polypeptide(L)'
;MSGAAFPQLPPHAPQYAPSFAGALCRWIYTRCGWRIAGEIPDVAKVVVIAAPHSTAWDVVWGMLAKVGLRLNVRFIGKREAFFWPVGPLLRNFGGIPIDRSAAHGMVDEVHELFARNERLWFALAPEGTRKKVQKWKSGFWHIARAAGVPILPAYFHYPEKTIGFGPLFYPTDDLEADMARIREFYRPWQGKNRGTI
;
A
#
# COMPACT_ATOMS: atom_id res chain seq x y z
N MET A 1 9.99 2.42 -28.31
CA MET A 1 9.30 1.78 -27.18
C MET A 1 8.69 2.91 -26.35
N SER A 2 7.38 3.08 -26.46
CA SER A 2 6.65 4.15 -25.74
C SER A 2 6.81 3.93 -24.23
N GLY A 3 7.52 4.84 -23.57
CA GLY A 3 7.58 4.84 -22.11
C GLY A 3 6.16 4.98 -21.57
N ALA A 4 5.68 3.98 -20.84
CA ALA A 4 4.36 4.02 -20.23
C ALA A 4 4.29 5.30 -19.38
N ALA A 5 3.46 6.23 -19.79
CA ALA A 5 3.23 7.46 -19.03
C ALA A 5 2.73 7.06 -17.62
N PHE A 6 3.19 7.77 -16.61
CA PHE A 6 2.67 7.59 -15.25
C PHE A 6 1.15 7.74 -15.31
N PRO A 7 0.36 6.75 -14.84
CA PRO A 7 -1.09 6.82 -14.99
C PRO A 7 -1.66 8.02 -14.23
N GLN A 8 -2.73 8.57 -14.75
CA GLN A 8 -3.49 9.58 -14.04
C GLN A 8 -4.35 8.91 -12.96
N LEU A 9 -4.48 9.59 -11.83
CA LEU A 9 -5.37 9.10 -10.78
C LEU A 9 -6.83 9.40 -11.15
N PRO A 10 -7.73 8.47 -10.87
CA PRO A 10 -9.16 8.69 -11.07
C PRO A 10 -9.71 9.72 -10.07
N PRO A 11 -10.87 10.34 -10.37
CA PRO A 11 -11.36 11.53 -9.63
C PRO A 11 -11.67 11.29 -8.16
N HIS A 12 -12.12 10.08 -7.77
CA HIS A 12 -12.46 9.78 -6.38
C HIS A 12 -11.25 9.36 -5.53
N ALA A 13 -10.13 8.94 -6.15
CA ALA A 13 -8.93 8.61 -5.40
C ALA A 13 -8.39 9.86 -4.65
N PRO A 14 -7.92 9.70 -3.39
CA PRO A 14 -7.35 10.82 -2.65
C PRO A 14 -6.04 11.29 -3.30
N GLN A 15 -5.93 12.58 -3.57
CA GLN A 15 -4.82 13.15 -4.35
C GLN A 15 -4.18 14.33 -3.65
N TYR A 16 -2.87 14.46 -3.82
CA TYR A 16 -2.14 15.70 -3.53
C TYR A 16 -2.19 16.66 -4.73
N ALA A 17 -2.08 17.95 -4.46
CA ALA A 17 -1.85 18.94 -5.50
C ALA A 17 -0.55 18.63 -6.28
N PRO A 18 -0.47 19.03 -7.56
CA PRO A 18 0.77 18.96 -8.33
C PRO A 18 1.91 19.67 -7.60
N SER A 19 3.11 19.04 -7.60
CA SER A 19 4.28 19.61 -6.94
C SER A 19 5.56 19.27 -7.70
N PHE A 20 6.61 20.07 -7.50
CA PHE A 20 7.94 19.76 -8.02
C PHE A 20 8.47 18.43 -7.50
N ALA A 21 8.22 18.13 -6.21
CA ALA A 21 8.59 16.84 -5.62
C ALA A 21 7.92 15.66 -6.35
N GLY A 22 6.64 15.79 -6.74
CA GLY A 22 5.95 14.78 -7.54
C GLY A 22 6.60 14.56 -8.91
N ALA A 23 6.95 15.65 -9.59
CA ALA A 23 7.63 15.57 -10.88
C ALA A 23 9.03 14.92 -10.76
N LEU A 24 9.80 15.30 -9.74
CA LEU A 24 11.12 14.73 -9.46
C LEU A 24 11.03 13.24 -9.12
N CYS A 25 10.10 12.84 -8.25
CA CYS A 25 9.91 11.43 -7.90
C CYS A 25 9.54 10.60 -9.13
N ARG A 26 8.67 11.10 -9.99
CA ARG A 26 8.30 10.47 -11.26
C ARG A 26 9.51 10.30 -12.18
N TRP A 27 10.32 11.35 -12.32
CA TRP A 27 11.53 11.31 -13.13
C TRP A 27 12.53 10.27 -12.60
N ILE A 28 12.81 10.28 -11.27
CA ILE A 28 13.71 9.28 -10.65
C ILE A 28 13.18 7.86 -10.88
N TYR A 29 11.89 7.64 -10.60
CA TYR A 29 11.24 6.34 -10.71
C TYR A 29 11.38 5.75 -12.13
N THR A 30 11.05 6.56 -13.15
CA THR A 30 11.16 6.14 -14.55
C THR A 30 12.59 5.98 -15.03
N ARG A 31 13.53 6.87 -14.59
CA ARG A 31 14.96 6.75 -14.94
C ARG A 31 15.61 5.51 -14.34
N CYS A 32 15.14 5.04 -13.20
CA CYS A 32 15.56 3.78 -12.62
C CYS A 32 14.91 2.55 -13.28
N GLY A 33 14.07 2.75 -14.29
CA GLY A 33 13.40 1.71 -15.06
C GLY A 33 12.18 1.10 -14.36
N TRP A 34 11.69 1.74 -13.29
CA TRP A 34 10.47 1.33 -12.63
C TRP A 34 9.22 1.80 -13.37
N ARG A 35 8.17 1.01 -13.31
CA ARG A 35 6.88 1.31 -13.94
C ARG A 35 5.71 1.03 -13.01
N ILE A 36 4.60 1.68 -13.28
CA ILE A 36 3.31 1.40 -12.64
C ILE A 36 2.50 0.51 -13.59
N ALA A 37 1.85 -0.51 -13.06
CA ALA A 37 1.02 -1.44 -13.82
C ALA A 37 -0.33 -1.66 -13.13
N GLY A 38 -1.26 -2.25 -13.88
CA GLY A 38 -2.63 -2.46 -13.41
C GLY A 38 -3.48 -1.19 -13.42
N GLU A 39 -4.75 -1.37 -13.16
CA GLU A 39 -5.72 -0.30 -13.13
C GLU A 39 -5.80 0.29 -11.71
N ILE A 40 -5.78 1.61 -11.61
CA ILE A 40 -6.00 2.32 -10.35
C ILE A 40 -7.52 2.52 -10.21
N PRO A 41 -8.17 1.89 -9.22
CA PRO A 41 -9.63 1.93 -9.13
C PRO A 41 -10.14 3.30 -8.71
N ASP A 42 -11.29 3.69 -9.27
CA ASP A 42 -11.96 4.94 -8.93
C ASP A 42 -12.81 4.81 -7.66
N VAL A 43 -12.16 4.69 -6.52
CA VAL A 43 -12.80 4.56 -5.21
C VAL A 43 -12.27 5.59 -4.22
N ALA A 44 -13.17 6.17 -3.43
CA ALA A 44 -12.80 7.16 -2.43
C ALA A 44 -12.12 6.52 -1.21
N LYS A 45 -12.53 5.31 -0.84
CA LYS A 45 -12.03 4.61 0.35
C LYS A 45 -11.62 3.19 0.01
N VAL A 46 -10.44 2.78 0.50
CA VAL A 46 -9.92 1.42 0.27
C VAL A 46 -8.82 1.07 1.27
N VAL A 47 -8.74 -0.20 1.66
CA VAL A 47 -7.58 -0.75 2.36
C VAL A 47 -6.60 -1.30 1.32
N VAL A 48 -5.43 -0.70 1.21
CA VAL A 48 -4.36 -1.16 0.31
C VAL A 48 -3.47 -2.15 1.06
N ILE A 49 -3.25 -3.32 0.49
CA ILE A 49 -2.28 -4.28 1.01
C ILE A 49 -1.09 -4.36 0.07
N ALA A 50 0.12 -4.12 0.59
CA ALA A 50 1.35 -4.09 -0.21
C ALA A 50 2.22 -5.31 0.10
N ALA A 51 2.42 -6.17 -0.89
CA ALA A 51 3.26 -7.37 -0.80
C ALA A 51 3.90 -7.69 -2.17
N PRO A 52 4.95 -8.52 -2.24
CA PRO A 52 5.78 -8.98 -1.13
C PRO A 52 6.58 -7.84 -0.50
N HIS A 53 6.59 -7.76 0.83
CA HIS A 53 7.42 -6.79 1.55
C HIS A 53 8.69 -7.47 2.05
N SER A 54 9.75 -7.42 1.24
CA SER A 54 10.96 -8.23 1.42
C SER A 54 12.24 -7.44 1.73
N THR A 55 12.19 -6.11 1.58
CA THR A 55 13.37 -5.24 1.73
C THR A 55 12.99 -3.82 2.17
N ALA A 56 13.94 -3.06 2.70
CA ALA A 56 13.75 -1.64 2.99
C ALA A 56 13.55 -0.80 1.71
N TRP A 57 14.05 -1.27 0.57
CA TRP A 57 13.87 -0.62 -0.73
C TRP A 57 12.41 -0.56 -1.18
N ASP A 58 11.56 -1.46 -0.68
CA ASP A 58 10.11 -1.43 -0.98
C ASP A 58 9.49 -0.12 -0.50
N VAL A 59 9.96 0.40 0.65
CA VAL A 59 9.52 1.71 1.16
C VAL A 59 9.98 2.82 0.23
N VAL A 60 11.22 2.78 -0.25
CA VAL A 60 11.77 3.81 -1.16
C VAL A 60 10.98 3.83 -2.47
N TRP A 61 10.82 2.68 -3.13
CA TRP A 61 10.09 2.60 -4.38
C TRP A 61 8.60 2.89 -4.22
N GLY A 62 7.99 2.42 -3.13
CA GLY A 62 6.61 2.73 -2.79
C GLY A 62 6.38 4.22 -2.55
N MET A 63 7.31 4.91 -1.86
CA MET A 63 7.22 6.37 -1.65
C MET A 63 7.43 7.16 -2.95
N LEU A 64 8.39 6.78 -3.79
CA LEU A 64 8.58 7.40 -5.10
C LEU A 64 7.35 7.23 -5.99
N ALA A 65 6.76 6.04 -6.01
CA ALA A 65 5.52 5.76 -6.75
C ALA A 65 4.35 6.60 -6.21
N LYS A 66 4.14 6.59 -4.88
CA LYS A 66 3.08 7.34 -4.20
C LYS A 66 3.15 8.84 -4.50
N VAL A 67 4.33 9.45 -4.32
CA VAL A 67 4.54 10.88 -4.54
C VAL A 67 4.48 11.21 -6.04
N GLY A 68 5.06 10.37 -6.89
CA GLY A 68 5.00 10.50 -8.35
C GLY A 68 3.59 10.39 -8.91
N LEU A 69 2.76 9.50 -8.38
CA LEU A 69 1.33 9.41 -8.69
C LEU A 69 0.51 10.55 -8.08
N ARG A 70 1.04 11.28 -7.11
CA ARG A 70 0.31 12.24 -6.26
C ARG A 70 -0.76 11.57 -5.39
N LEU A 71 -0.63 10.27 -5.13
CA LEU A 71 -1.62 9.50 -4.40
C LEU A 71 -1.50 9.75 -2.88
N ASN A 72 -2.56 10.28 -2.27
CA ASN A 72 -2.59 10.55 -0.84
C ASN A 72 -3.01 9.29 -0.06
N VAL A 73 -2.10 8.33 0.05
CA VAL A 73 -2.26 7.13 0.85
C VAL A 73 -1.70 7.36 2.24
N ARG A 74 -2.45 7.01 3.27
CA ARG A 74 -1.92 6.86 4.64
C ARG A 74 -1.41 5.44 4.84
N PHE A 75 -0.33 5.28 5.59
CA PHE A 75 0.27 3.97 5.84
C PHE A 75 0.73 3.82 7.28
N ILE A 76 0.73 2.57 7.76
CA ILE A 76 1.23 2.27 9.10
C ILE A 76 2.71 1.87 9.04
N GLY A 77 3.46 2.37 10.02
CA GLY A 77 4.84 1.98 10.25
C GLY A 77 5.09 1.64 11.71
N LYS A 78 6.15 0.89 11.97
CA LYS A 78 6.60 0.66 13.35
C LYS A 78 6.93 2.00 14.01
N ARG A 79 6.55 2.18 15.27
CA ARG A 79 6.86 3.38 16.04
C ARG A 79 8.35 3.73 16.02
N GLU A 80 9.22 2.73 16.08
CA GLU A 80 10.67 2.88 16.05
C GLU A 80 11.22 3.43 14.72
N ALA A 81 10.46 3.32 13.63
CA ALA A 81 10.84 3.91 12.35
C ALA A 81 10.64 5.43 12.30
N PHE A 82 9.90 5.99 13.27
CA PHE A 82 9.58 7.42 13.33
C PHE A 82 10.57 8.23 14.18
N PHE A 83 11.86 7.84 14.20
CA PHE A 83 12.92 8.58 14.87
C PHE A 83 13.30 9.87 14.11
N TRP A 84 13.92 10.81 14.79
CA TRP A 84 14.39 12.04 14.17
C TRP A 84 15.66 11.78 13.33
N PRO A 85 15.81 12.35 12.09
CA PRO A 85 14.90 13.27 11.39
C PRO A 85 13.86 12.57 10.48
N VAL A 86 13.81 11.25 10.44
CA VAL A 86 12.96 10.44 9.52
C VAL A 86 11.48 10.50 9.91
N GLY A 87 11.19 10.55 11.20
CA GLY A 87 9.82 10.53 11.72
C GLY A 87 8.93 11.66 11.21
N PRO A 88 9.35 12.94 11.31
CA PRO A 88 8.59 14.06 10.73
C PRO A 88 8.32 13.89 9.24
N LEU A 89 9.30 13.42 8.48
CA LEU A 89 9.18 13.16 7.04
C LEU A 89 8.13 12.07 6.78
N LEU A 90 8.19 10.95 7.48
CA LEU A 90 7.21 9.87 7.33
C LEU A 90 5.79 10.34 7.68
N ARG A 91 5.61 11.11 8.75
CA ARG A 91 4.30 11.68 9.11
C ARG A 91 3.76 12.62 8.03
N ASN A 92 4.61 13.50 7.51
CA ASN A 92 4.24 14.41 6.42
C ASN A 92 3.78 13.65 5.16
N PHE A 93 4.35 12.48 4.92
CA PHE A 93 3.94 11.57 3.83
C PHE A 93 2.78 10.65 4.21
N GLY A 94 2.07 10.88 5.31
CA GLY A 94 0.89 10.11 5.73
C GLY A 94 1.21 8.86 6.54
N GLY A 95 2.42 8.76 7.07
CA GLY A 95 2.81 7.67 7.98
C GLY A 95 2.17 7.81 9.35
N ILE A 96 1.58 6.72 9.85
CA ILE A 96 0.99 6.62 11.17
C ILE A 96 1.84 5.65 12.00
N PRO A 97 2.48 6.13 13.09
CA PRO A 97 3.23 5.24 13.98
C PRO A 97 2.25 4.38 14.78
N ILE A 98 2.36 3.07 14.66
CA ILE A 98 1.52 2.14 15.43
C ILE A 98 2.38 1.30 16.37
N ASP A 99 1.87 1.16 17.58
CA ASP A 99 2.35 0.17 18.53
C ASP A 99 1.64 -1.16 18.23
N ARG A 100 2.42 -2.14 17.76
CA ARG A 100 1.90 -3.45 17.34
C ARG A 100 1.54 -4.37 18.51
N SER A 101 1.79 -3.97 19.73
CA SER A 101 1.41 -4.72 20.93
C SER A 101 -0.10 -4.59 21.24
N ALA A 102 -0.75 -3.54 20.74
CA ALA A 102 -2.17 -3.25 20.95
C ALA A 102 -3.02 -3.57 19.71
N ALA A 103 -2.99 -4.81 19.23
CA ALA A 103 -3.64 -5.22 17.97
C ALA A 103 -5.16 -4.97 17.94
N HIS A 104 -5.86 -5.03 19.08
CA HIS A 104 -7.31 -4.82 19.15
C HIS A 104 -7.70 -3.35 18.98
N GLY A 105 -6.92 -2.41 19.52
CA GLY A 105 -7.19 -0.97 19.36
C GLY A 105 -6.92 -0.44 17.95
N MET A 106 -6.09 -1.12 17.16
CA MET A 106 -5.76 -0.68 15.80
C MET A 106 -6.95 -0.75 14.83
N VAL A 107 -7.80 -1.78 14.94
CA VAL A 107 -8.96 -1.92 14.05
C VAL A 107 -9.95 -0.78 14.30
N ASP A 108 -10.20 -0.49 15.57
CA ASP A 108 -11.13 0.58 15.95
C ASP A 108 -10.59 1.96 15.58
N GLU A 109 -9.30 2.22 15.83
CA GLU A 109 -8.64 3.47 15.46
C GLU A 109 -8.70 3.72 13.94
N VAL A 110 -8.44 2.69 13.14
CA VAL A 110 -8.49 2.80 11.68
C VAL A 110 -9.94 2.87 11.17
N HIS A 111 -10.87 2.17 11.80
CA HIS A 111 -12.29 2.30 11.50
C HIS A 111 -12.78 3.75 11.70
N GLU A 112 -12.43 4.38 12.85
CA GLU A 112 -12.72 5.79 13.08
C GLU A 112 -12.07 6.70 12.05
N LEU A 113 -10.85 6.36 11.60
CA LEU A 113 -10.16 7.12 10.57
C LEU A 113 -10.95 7.08 9.24
N PHE A 114 -11.51 5.91 8.88
CA PHE A 114 -12.39 5.78 7.71
C PHE A 114 -13.70 6.57 7.88
N ALA A 115 -14.29 6.57 9.07
CA ALA A 115 -15.52 7.29 9.35
C ALA A 115 -15.37 8.81 9.21
N ARG A 116 -14.24 9.36 9.69
CA ARG A 116 -13.98 10.82 9.70
C ARG A 116 -13.47 11.39 8.37
N ASN A 117 -13.09 10.56 7.40
CA ASN A 117 -12.56 11.02 6.12
C ASN A 117 -13.48 10.60 4.97
N GLU A 118 -13.85 11.52 4.10
CA GLU A 118 -14.62 11.20 2.89
C GLU A 118 -13.79 10.39 1.88
N ARG A 119 -12.47 10.65 1.84
CA ARG A 119 -11.53 9.96 0.97
C ARG A 119 -10.35 9.46 1.79
N LEU A 120 -10.14 8.16 1.79
CA LEU A 120 -9.03 7.54 2.53
C LEU A 120 -8.57 6.25 1.85
N TRP A 121 -7.32 6.24 1.41
CA TRP A 121 -6.59 5.03 1.07
C TRP A 121 -5.64 4.72 2.21
N PHE A 122 -5.77 3.55 2.79
CA PHE A 122 -5.00 3.14 3.96
C PHE A 122 -4.17 1.90 3.65
N ALA A 123 -2.84 2.04 3.67
CA ALA A 123 -1.92 1.00 3.25
C ALA A 123 -1.22 0.30 4.42
N LEU A 124 -1.07 -1.00 4.30
CA LEU A 124 -0.28 -1.82 5.21
C LEU A 124 0.33 -3.03 4.51
N ALA A 125 1.36 -3.63 5.13
CA ALA A 125 1.94 -4.88 4.67
C ALA A 125 1.28 -6.06 5.44
N PRO A 126 0.57 -6.97 4.75
CA PRO A 126 -0.17 -8.06 5.42
C PRO A 126 0.76 -9.07 6.10
N GLU A 127 2.00 -9.17 5.64
CA GLU A 127 3.05 -10.00 6.23
C GLU A 127 3.47 -9.50 7.62
N GLY A 128 3.36 -8.20 7.89
CA GLY A 128 3.75 -7.56 9.14
C GLY A 128 5.27 -7.56 9.41
N THR A 129 6.07 -8.11 8.49
CA THR A 129 7.53 -8.22 8.58
C THR A 129 8.13 -8.31 7.19
N ARG A 130 9.45 -8.10 7.08
CA ARG A 130 10.22 -8.33 5.83
C ARG A 130 10.76 -9.75 5.70
N LYS A 131 10.61 -10.58 6.73
CA LYS A 131 10.96 -12.01 6.68
C LYS A 131 9.83 -12.81 6.03
N LYS A 132 10.15 -13.94 5.44
CA LYS A 132 9.13 -14.87 4.92
C LYS A 132 8.24 -15.35 6.07
N VAL A 133 6.94 -15.34 5.87
CA VAL A 133 5.95 -15.82 6.84
C VAL A 133 5.03 -16.83 6.17
N GLN A 134 4.67 -17.87 6.91
CA GLN A 134 3.73 -18.88 6.42
C GLN A 134 2.28 -18.36 6.42
N LYS A 135 1.92 -17.55 7.40
CA LYS A 135 0.57 -16.99 7.55
C LYS A 135 0.61 -15.47 7.60
N TRP A 136 -0.24 -14.82 6.81
CA TRP A 136 -0.45 -13.38 6.84
C TRP A 136 -1.33 -13.00 8.03
N LYS A 137 -1.16 -11.77 8.51
CA LYS A 137 -2.05 -11.17 9.51
C LYS A 137 -3.35 -10.77 8.84
N SER A 138 -4.49 -11.10 9.47
CA SER A 138 -5.83 -10.79 8.96
C SER A 138 -6.32 -9.37 9.30
N GLY A 139 -5.53 -8.57 10.02
CA GLY A 139 -5.95 -7.24 10.47
C GLY A 139 -6.49 -6.33 9.36
N PHE A 140 -5.92 -6.39 8.16
CA PHE A 140 -6.40 -5.61 7.01
C PHE A 140 -7.81 -6.02 6.58
N TRP A 141 -8.13 -7.30 6.68
CA TRP A 141 -9.45 -7.83 6.35
C TRP A 141 -10.51 -7.35 7.36
N HIS A 142 -10.18 -7.43 8.66
CA HIS A 142 -11.07 -6.93 9.72
C HIS A 142 -11.31 -5.43 9.59
N ILE A 143 -10.27 -4.64 9.28
CA ILE A 143 -10.38 -3.21 9.01
C ILE A 143 -11.32 -2.95 7.82
N ALA A 144 -11.09 -3.61 6.69
CA ALA A 144 -11.87 -3.42 5.49
C ALA A 144 -13.35 -3.78 5.70
N ARG A 145 -13.60 -4.90 6.39
CA ARG A 145 -14.95 -5.36 6.73
C ARG A 145 -15.66 -4.39 7.68
N ALA A 146 -15.01 -3.96 8.77
CA ALA A 146 -15.57 -3.03 9.73
C ALA A 146 -15.88 -1.66 9.11
N ALA A 147 -15.02 -1.20 8.20
CA ALA A 147 -15.21 0.08 7.50
C ALA A 147 -16.14 -0.01 6.27
N GLY A 148 -16.59 -1.21 5.87
CA GLY A 148 -17.42 -1.41 4.67
C GLY A 148 -16.70 -1.02 3.37
N VAL A 149 -15.38 -1.19 3.29
CA VAL A 149 -14.57 -0.77 2.13
C VAL A 149 -13.86 -1.97 1.48
N PRO A 150 -13.55 -1.90 0.18
CA PRO A 150 -12.79 -2.96 -0.49
C PRO A 150 -11.32 -3.01 -0.05
N ILE A 151 -10.67 -4.10 -0.42
CA ILE A 151 -9.23 -4.33 -0.30
C ILE A 151 -8.63 -4.22 -1.69
N LEU A 152 -7.58 -3.41 -1.85
CA LEU A 152 -6.82 -3.24 -3.08
C LEU A 152 -5.43 -3.88 -2.92
N PRO A 153 -5.11 -4.96 -3.62
CA PRO A 153 -3.77 -5.50 -3.64
C PRO A 153 -2.84 -4.58 -4.44
N ALA A 154 -1.74 -4.18 -3.84
CA ALA A 154 -0.60 -3.56 -4.50
C ALA A 154 0.59 -4.51 -4.42
N TYR A 155 1.27 -4.76 -5.54
CA TYR A 155 2.38 -5.68 -5.58
C TYR A 155 3.68 -5.03 -6.00
N PHE A 156 4.79 -5.55 -5.46
CA PHE A 156 6.14 -5.28 -5.92
C PHE A 156 6.63 -6.45 -6.77
N HIS A 157 7.09 -6.16 -7.98
CA HIS A 157 7.69 -7.16 -8.86
C HIS A 157 9.05 -6.68 -9.33
N TYR A 158 10.09 -7.11 -8.63
CA TYR A 158 11.46 -6.65 -8.86
C TYR A 158 12.07 -7.13 -10.18
N PRO A 159 11.82 -8.36 -10.66
CA PRO A 159 12.36 -8.78 -11.96
C PRO A 159 12.03 -7.82 -13.10
N GLU A 160 10.82 -7.25 -13.07
CA GLU A 160 10.37 -6.28 -14.06
C GLU A 160 10.34 -4.83 -13.55
N LYS A 161 10.85 -4.58 -12.35
CA LYS A 161 10.83 -3.26 -11.70
C LYS A 161 9.44 -2.62 -11.75
N THR A 162 8.44 -3.35 -11.29
CA THR A 162 7.05 -2.94 -11.37
C THR A 162 6.43 -2.83 -9.98
N ILE A 163 5.70 -1.74 -9.75
CA ILE A 163 4.67 -1.68 -8.71
C ILE A 163 3.34 -1.69 -9.44
N GLY A 164 2.45 -2.59 -9.06
CA GLY A 164 1.16 -2.69 -9.73
C GLY A 164 0.00 -2.86 -8.77
N PHE A 165 -1.19 -2.68 -9.31
CA PHE A 165 -2.46 -2.81 -8.61
C PHE A 165 -3.24 -3.98 -9.19
N GLY A 166 -3.87 -4.76 -8.30
CA GLY A 166 -4.78 -5.84 -8.66
C GLY A 166 -6.24 -5.41 -8.65
N PRO A 167 -7.15 -6.38 -8.82
CA PRO A 167 -8.58 -6.13 -8.70
C PRO A 167 -8.98 -5.79 -7.27
N LEU A 168 -10.11 -5.12 -7.10
CA LEU A 168 -10.71 -4.92 -5.79
C LEU A 168 -11.28 -6.23 -5.25
N PHE A 169 -10.94 -6.54 -3.99
CA PHE A 169 -11.52 -7.64 -3.22
C PHE A 169 -12.49 -7.07 -2.18
N TYR A 170 -13.71 -7.52 -2.21
CA TYR A 170 -14.70 -7.19 -1.19
C TYR A 170 -14.70 -8.28 -0.13
N PRO A 171 -14.48 -7.95 1.17
CA PRO A 171 -14.53 -8.93 2.24
C PRO A 171 -15.91 -9.61 2.32
N THR A 172 -15.89 -10.94 2.45
CA THR A 172 -17.10 -11.73 2.65
C THR A 172 -17.25 -12.11 4.14
N ASP A 173 -18.11 -13.07 4.46
CA ASP A 173 -18.20 -13.63 5.81
C ASP A 173 -17.16 -14.74 6.05
N ASP A 174 -16.50 -15.21 4.99
CA ASP A 174 -15.49 -16.29 5.05
C ASP A 174 -14.07 -15.71 4.93
N LEU A 175 -13.46 -15.48 6.08
CA LEU A 175 -12.08 -14.99 6.19
C LEU A 175 -11.08 -15.93 5.49
N GLU A 176 -11.21 -17.22 5.65
CA GLU A 176 -10.22 -18.18 5.14
C GLU A 176 -10.28 -18.25 3.60
N ALA A 177 -11.47 -18.26 3.03
CA ALA A 177 -11.66 -18.20 1.58
C ALA A 177 -11.14 -16.90 1.00
N ASP A 178 -11.42 -15.77 1.63
CA ASP A 178 -10.92 -14.45 1.19
C ASP A 178 -9.40 -14.37 1.26
N MET A 179 -8.80 -14.85 2.35
CA MET A 179 -7.35 -14.89 2.51
C MET A 179 -6.68 -15.79 1.46
N ALA A 180 -7.30 -16.92 1.13
CA ALA A 180 -6.81 -17.83 0.10
C ALA A 180 -6.83 -17.16 -1.28
N ARG A 181 -7.93 -16.52 -1.66
CA ARG A 181 -8.07 -15.79 -2.94
C ARG A 181 -7.06 -14.65 -3.07
N ILE A 182 -6.89 -13.87 -1.99
CA ILE A 182 -5.93 -12.76 -1.98
C ILE A 182 -4.50 -13.29 -2.10
N ARG A 183 -4.14 -14.34 -1.37
CA ARG A 183 -2.80 -14.94 -1.45
C ARG A 183 -2.52 -15.52 -2.84
N GLU A 184 -3.51 -16.14 -3.48
CA GLU A 184 -3.38 -16.66 -4.85
C GLU A 184 -3.03 -15.55 -5.84
N PHE A 185 -3.67 -14.37 -5.74
CA PHE A 185 -3.31 -13.20 -6.54
C PHE A 185 -1.83 -12.84 -6.42
N TYR A 186 -1.23 -13.01 -5.23
CA TYR A 186 0.18 -12.65 -5.02
C TYR A 186 1.18 -13.72 -5.45
N ARG A 187 0.75 -14.91 -5.82
CA ARG A 187 1.63 -16.05 -6.18
C ARG A 187 2.69 -15.70 -7.23
N PRO A 188 2.39 -15.00 -8.33
CA PRO A 188 3.37 -14.69 -9.36
C PRO A 188 4.36 -13.58 -9.00
N TRP A 189 4.08 -12.77 -7.99
CA TRP A 189 4.84 -11.56 -7.72
C TRP A 189 6.06 -11.81 -6.86
N GLN A 190 7.23 -11.33 -7.32
CA GLN A 190 8.52 -11.55 -6.68
C GLN A 190 9.11 -10.23 -6.18
N GLY A 191 9.31 -10.14 -4.86
CA GLY A 191 10.06 -9.07 -4.22
C GLY A 191 11.57 -9.18 -4.50
N LYS A 192 12.35 -8.25 -3.94
CA LYS A 192 13.80 -8.22 -4.14
C LYS A 192 14.50 -9.49 -3.64
N ASN A 193 14.11 -9.97 -2.47
CA ASN A 193 14.79 -11.09 -1.79
C ASN A 193 13.98 -12.39 -1.84
N ARG A 194 12.67 -12.33 -2.09
CA ARG A 194 11.77 -13.48 -2.07
C ARG A 194 10.40 -13.15 -2.68
N GLY A 195 9.63 -14.18 -3.03
CA GLY A 195 8.20 -14.08 -3.27
C GLY A 195 7.37 -14.01 -1.99
N THR A 196 6.07 -14.05 -2.13
CA THR A 196 5.10 -14.05 -1.01
C THR A 196 4.76 -15.45 -0.51
N ILE A 197 4.97 -16.47 -1.34
CA ILE A 197 4.61 -17.88 -1.11
C ILE A 197 5.84 -18.76 -1.19
#